data_2f84d1fc5fbe38247d397af15962c613
#
_entry.id   2f84d1fc5fbe38247d397af15962c613
#
_cell.length_a   1.000
_cell.length_b   1.000
_cell.length_c   1.000
_cell.angle_alpha   90.00
_cell.angle_beta   90.00
_cell.angle_gamma   90.00
#
_symmetry.space_group_name_H-M   'P 1'
#
loop_
_entity.id
_entity.type
_entity.pdbx_description
1 polymer ?
#
loop_
_entity_poly.entity_id
_entity_poly.type
_entity_poly.pdbx_seq_one_letter_code
_entity_poly.pdbx_strand_id
1 'polypeptide(L)'
;MLMLTKEYIQLGIVTIMFLVFVVFDIKKYRVIKWEKVPKNNQKYIKKREKKINFWVRFGITAFLGLTMLLALPNIMDFPAFVTGNYVFTTGEVLSCQMLYKKDLGRKQVQLKNDKTGEVITVDIYNCPSLYLEENVTVKYLKHTKKGVLVNQGENK
;
A
#
# COMPACT_ATOMS: atom_id res chain seq x y z
N MET A 1 2.42 -1.46 15.48
CA MET A 1 3.67 -1.08 14.80
C MET A 1 4.19 -2.14 13.84
N LEU A 2 4.31 -3.41 14.22
CA LEU A 2 4.77 -4.53 13.37
C LEU A 2 4.06 -4.64 12.00
N MET A 3 2.74 -4.39 11.91
CA MET A 3 2.00 -4.48 10.64
C MET A 3 2.37 -3.38 9.65
N LEU A 4 2.53 -2.14 10.11
CA LEU A 4 3.00 -1.04 9.26
C LEU A 4 4.40 -1.31 8.71
N THR A 5 5.30 -1.84 9.55
CA THR A 5 6.66 -2.24 9.11
C THR A 5 6.61 -3.27 7.99
N LYS A 6 5.72 -4.26 8.07
CA LYS A 6 5.55 -5.28 7.02
C LYS A 6 5.12 -4.66 5.68
N GLU A 7 4.22 -3.70 5.68
CA GLU A 7 3.80 -3.00 4.46
C GLU A 7 4.96 -2.21 3.82
N TYR A 8 5.79 -1.55 4.63
CA TYR A 8 6.97 -0.84 4.12
C TYR A 8 8.07 -1.78 3.60
N ILE A 9 8.24 -2.97 4.20
CA ILE A 9 9.13 -4.00 3.64
C ILE A 9 8.62 -4.47 2.27
N GLN A 10 7.32 -4.71 2.12
CA GLN A 10 6.73 -5.08 0.83
C GLN A 10 6.91 -3.97 -0.21
N LEU A 11 6.72 -2.71 0.17
CA LEU A 11 6.99 -1.56 -0.70
C LEU A 11 8.44 -1.53 -1.16
N GLY A 12 9.39 -1.76 -0.26
CA GLY A 12 10.82 -1.85 -0.59
C GLY A 12 11.12 -2.93 -1.62
N ILE A 13 10.55 -4.12 -1.45
CA ILE A 13 10.70 -5.23 -2.42
C ILE A 13 10.17 -4.84 -3.79
N VAL A 14 8.95 -4.27 -3.87
CA VAL A 14 8.35 -3.82 -5.14
C VAL A 14 9.22 -2.75 -5.81
N THR A 15 9.76 -1.81 -5.04
CA THR A 15 10.65 -0.76 -5.56
C THR A 15 11.93 -1.35 -6.14
N ILE A 16 12.56 -2.31 -5.46
CA ILE A 16 13.75 -3.01 -5.96
C ILE A 16 13.42 -3.77 -7.26
N MET A 17 12.31 -4.49 -7.31
CA MET A 17 11.87 -5.19 -8.52
C MET A 17 11.66 -4.22 -9.69
N PHE A 18 11.07 -3.06 -9.43
CA PHE A 18 10.90 -2.00 -10.43
C PHE A 18 12.25 -1.52 -10.98
N LEU A 19 13.21 -1.21 -10.11
CA LEU A 19 14.55 -0.76 -10.51
C LEU A 19 15.28 -1.82 -11.34
N VAL A 20 15.22 -3.09 -10.92
CA VAL A 20 15.81 -4.21 -11.68
C VAL A 20 15.18 -4.31 -13.07
N PHE A 21 13.86 -4.15 -13.17
CA PHE A 21 13.17 -4.19 -14.45
C PHE A 21 13.53 -3.00 -15.35
N VAL A 22 13.65 -1.79 -14.80
CA VAL A 22 14.09 -0.60 -15.55
C VAL A 22 15.48 -0.82 -16.13
N VAL A 23 16.42 -1.37 -15.34
CA VAL A 23 17.78 -1.72 -15.80
C VAL A 23 17.71 -2.76 -16.93
N PHE A 24 16.86 -3.78 -16.78
CA PHE A 24 16.63 -4.81 -17.79
C PHE A 24 16.11 -4.21 -19.11
N ASP A 25 15.19 -3.25 -19.02
CA ASP A 25 14.61 -2.60 -20.20
C ASP A 25 15.60 -1.66 -20.89
N ILE A 26 16.35 -0.86 -20.12
CA ILE A 26 17.41 0.03 -20.67
C ILE A 26 18.48 -0.79 -21.39
N LYS A 27 18.91 -1.91 -20.81
CA LYS A 27 19.92 -2.79 -21.45
C LYS A 27 19.37 -3.60 -22.62
N LYS A 28 18.09 -3.46 -22.97
CA LYS A 28 17.41 -4.16 -24.08
C LYS A 28 17.61 -5.67 -24.07
N TYR A 29 17.67 -6.28 -22.90
CA TYR A 29 17.76 -7.74 -22.79
C TYR A 29 16.60 -8.41 -23.54
N ARG A 30 16.92 -9.49 -24.28
CA ARG A 30 15.91 -10.25 -24.99
C ARG A 30 15.04 -11.04 -24.00
N VAL A 31 13.71 -10.90 -24.11
CA VAL A 31 12.77 -11.66 -23.28
C VAL A 31 12.78 -13.13 -23.65
N ILE A 32 12.97 -13.43 -24.97
CA ILE A 32 12.95 -14.80 -25.48
C ILE A 32 14.35 -15.37 -25.48
N LYS A 33 14.55 -16.45 -24.70
CA LYS A 33 15.77 -17.26 -24.71
C LYS A 33 15.63 -18.35 -25.75
N TRP A 34 16.22 -18.17 -26.94
CA TRP A 34 16.09 -19.07 -28.09
C TRP A 34 16.51 -20.52 -27.80
N GLU A 35 17.47 -20.72 -26.91
CA GLU A 35 17.95 -22.04 -26.47
C GLU A 35 16.83 -22.91 -25.84
N LYS A 36 15.83 -22.25 -25.23
CA LYS A 36 14.70 -22.91 -24.57
C LYS A 36 13.47 -23.08 -25.46
N VAL A 37 13.50 -22.55 -26.69
CA VAL A 37 12.35 -22.65 -27.61
C VAL A 37 12.46 -23.92 -28.44
N PRO A 38 11.42 -24.80 -28.46
CA PRO A 38 11.38 -26.00 -29.28
C PRO A 38 11.60 -25.65 -30.77
N LYS A 39 12.41 -26.47 -31.48
CA LYS A 39 12.79 -26.23 -32.88
C LYS A 39 11.59 -26.00 -33.80
N ASN A 40 10.51 -26.76 -33.60
CA ASN A 40 9.27 -26.65 -34.37
C ASN A 40 8.60 -25.26 -34.29
N ASN A 41 8.76 -24.57 -33.15
CA ASN A 41 8.11 -23.29 -32.91
C ASN A 41 9.01 -22.08 -33.18
N GLN A 42 10.31 -22.30 -33.39
CA GLN A 42 11.29 -21.21 -33.58
C GLN A 42 10.94 -20.33 -34.78
N LYS A 43 10.57 -20.91 -35.90
CA LYS A 43 10.23 -20.16 -37.12
C LYS A 43 9.02 -19.23 -36.90
N TYR A 44 8.00 -19.71 -36.22
CA TYR A 44 6.80 -18.93 -35.93
C TYR A 44 7.08 -17.82 -34.89
N ILE A 45 7.78 -18.13 -33.81
CA ILE A 45 8.12 -17.17 -32.77
C ILE A 45 9.07 -16.09 -33.28
N LYS A 46 10.07 -16.46 -34.12
CA LYS A 46 11.01 -15.51 -34.74
C LYS A 46 10.29 -14.43 -35.56
N LYS A 47 9.26 -14.82 -36.31
CA LYS A 47 8.44 -13.87 -37.10
C LYS A 47 7.69 -12.85 -36.20
N ARG A 48 7.36 -13.22 -35.00
CA ARG A 48 6.58 -12.41 -34.04
C ARG A 48 7.40 -11.86 -32.86
N GLU A 49 8.71 -12.13 -32.84
CA GLU A 49 9.59 -11.77 -31.70
C GLU A 49 9.48 -10.30 -31.30
N LYS A 50 9.51 -9.37 -32.25
CA LYS A 50 9.41 -7.94 -31.95
C LYS A 50 8.08 -7.60 -31.27
N LYS A 51 6.98 -8.17 -31.75
CA LYS A 51 5.64 -7.95 -31.21
C LYS A 51 5.49 -8.55 -29.82
N ILE A 52 6.00 -9.77 -29.61
CA ILE A 52 5.97 -10.43 -28.30
C ILE A 52 6.80 -9.65 -27.29
N ASN A 53 8.02 -9.26 -27.63
CA ASN A 53 8.88 -8.47 -26.76
C ASN A 53 8.24 -7.12 -26.39
N PHE A 54 7.58 -6.45 -27.35
CA PHE A 54 6.87 -5.20 -27.09
C PHE A 54 5.73 -5.41 -26.09
N TRP A 55 4.84 -6.38 -26.33
CA TRP A 55 3.68 -6.59 -25.47
C TRP A 55 4.05 -7.06 -24.06
N VAL A 56 5.06 -7.94 -23.95
CA VAL A 56 5.55 -8.38 -22.63
C VAL A 56 6.14 -7.21 -21.84
N ARG A 57 7.00 -6.39 -22.47
CA ARG A 57 7.57 -5.21 -21.84
C ARG A 57 6.49 -4.21 -21.44
N PHE A 58 5.58 -3.90 -22.37
CA PHE A 58 4.47 -3.00 -22.11
C PHE A 58 3.62 -3.49 -20.93
N GLY A 59 3.25 -4.78 -20.91
CA GLY A 59 2.46 -5.37 -19.82
C GLY A 59 3.17 -5.26 -18.46
N ILE A 60 4.46 -5.59 -18.40
CA ILE A 60 5.24 -5.49 -17.16
C ILE A 60 5.37 -4.02 -16.72
N THR A 61 5.69 -3.10 -17.65
CA THR A 61 5.82 -1.67 -17.32
C THR A 61 4.50 -1.09 -16.82
N ALA A 62 3.39 -1.42 -17.49
CA ALA A 62 2.07 -0.98 -17.07
C ALA A 62 1.68 -1.52 -15.69
N PHE A 63 1.95 -2.81 -15.44
CA PHE A 63 1.70 -3.43 -14.13
C PHE A 63 2.53 -2.79 -13.02
N LEU A 64 3.84 -2.61 -13.24
CA LEU A 64 4.73 -1.98 -12.28
C LEU A 64 4.38 -0.50 -12.06
N GLY A 65 4.01 0.22 -13.12
CA GLY A 65 3.54 1.61 -13.02
C GLY A 65 2.28 1.72 -12.17
N LEU A 66 1.32 0.83 -12.38
CA LEU A 66 0.10 0.79 -11.58
C LEU A 66 0.38 0.47 -10.10
N THR A 67 1.25 -0.51 -9.82
CA THR A 67 1.63 -0.83 -8.43
C THR A 67 2.32 0.33 -7.73
N MET A 68 3.17 1.09 -8.44
CA MET A 68 3.80 2.31 -7.90
C MET A 68 2.80 3.42 -7.61
N LEU A 69 1.82 3.62 -8.49
CA LEU A 69 0.74 4.59 -8.24
C LEU A 69 -0.07 4.23 -6.99
N LEU A 70 -0.43 2.96 -6.82
CA LEU A 70 -1.13 2.48 -5.63
C LEU A 70 -0.27 2.58 -4.36
N ALA A 71 1.05 2.50 -4.48
CA ALA A 71 1.97 2.65 -3.38
C ALA A 71 2.28 4.12 -3.02
N LEU A 72 1.88 5.09 -3.84
CA LEU A 72 2.22 6.50 -3.68
C LEU A 72 1.89 7.06 -2.28
N PRO A 73 0.70 6.83 -1.69
CA PRO A 73 0.41 7.32 -0.34
C PRO A 73 1.36 6.76 0.72
N ASN A 74 1.77 5.48 0.60
CA ASN A 74 2.74 4.88 1.51
C ASN A 74 4.13 5.52 1.35
N ILE A 75 4.54 5.83 0.11
CA ILE A 75 5.82 6.51 -0.17
C ILE A 75 5.81 7.91 0.46
N MET A 76 4.71 8.65 0.33
CA MET A 76 4.57 9.99 0.90
C MET A 76 4.59 9.99 2.44
N ASP A 77 4.08 8.93 3.05
CA ASP A 77 4.06 8.77 4.51
C ASP A 77 5.35 8.16 5.08
N PHE A 78 6.24 7.63 4.23
CA PHE A 78 7.47 6.96 4.68
C PHE A 78 8.36 7.86 5.56
N PRO A 79 8.62 9.14 5.22
CA PRO A 79 9.39 10.02 6.11
C PRO A 79 8.74 10.19 7.49
N ALA A 80 7.41 10.38 7.53
CA ALA A 80 6.68 10.52 8.77
C ALA A 80 6.70 9.23 9.62
N PHE A 81 6.65 8.07 8.96
CA PHE A 81 6.78 6.77 9.62
C PHE A 81 8.15 6.59 10.27
N VAL A 82 9.24 6.92 9.56
CA VAL A 82 10.63 6.76 10.05
C VAL A 82 10.94 7.74 11.17
N THR A 83 10.52 9.00 11.04
CA THR A 83 10.76 10.05 12.04
C THR A 83 9.80 10.03 13.22
N GLY A 84 8.73 9.21 13.14
CA GLY A 84 7.68 9.19 14.17
C GLY A 84 6.77 10.42 14.14
N ASN A 85 6.78 11.19 13.08
CA ASN A 85 5.99 12.42 12.95
C ASN A 85 4.57 12.12 12.45
N TYR A 86 3.73 11.64 13.37
CA TYR A 86 2.33 11.32 13.10
C TYR A 86 1.41 12.51 13.33
N VAL A 87 0.26 12.50 12.67
CA VAL A 87 -0.84 13.42 12.96
C VAL A 87 -1.64 12.86 14.15
N PHE A 88 -1.95 13.72 15.11
CA PHE A 88 -2.79 13.39 16.25
C PHE A 88 -4.16 14.03 16.09
N THR A 89 -5.19 13.27 16.31
CA THR A 89 -6.57 13.75 16.30
C THR A 89 -7.34 13.16 17.47
N THR A 90 -8.03 14.01 18.19
CA THR A 90 -9.01 13.62 19.22
C THR A 90 -10.41 13.89 18.67
N GLY A 91 -11.32 12.97 18.90
CA GLY A 91 -12.68 13.12 18.40
C GLY A 91 -13.59 11.98 18.80
N GLU A 92 -14.87 12.22 18.58
CA GLU A 92 -15.96 11.30 18.85
C GLU A 92 -16.06 10.22 17.75
N VAL A 93 -16.25 8.97 18.15
CA VAL A 93 -16.43 7.83 17.25
C VAL A 93 -17.84 7.84 16.65
N LEU A 94 -17.95 8.09 15.35
CA LEU A 94 -19.21 8.04 14.60
C LEU A 94 -19.52 6.65 14.05
N SER A 95 -18.50 5.90 13.66
CA SER A 95 -18.66 4.53 13.18
C SER A 95 -17.37 3.73 13.37
N CYS A 96 -17.52 2.43 13.58
CA CYS A 96 -16.41 1.50 13.71
C CYS A 96 -16.76 0.20 12.96
N GLN A 97 -16.07 -0.06 11.85
CA GLN A 97 -16.32 -1.23 10.99
C GLN A 97 -15.08 -2.08 10.84
N MET A 98 -15.24 -3.41 10.87
CA MET A 98 -14.16 -4.33 10.53
C MET A 98 -13.90 -4.28 9.02
N LEU A 99 -12.65 -4.02 8.60
CA LEU A 99 -12.28 -3.98 7.19
C LEU A 99 -12.33 -5.37 6.52
N TYR A 100 -11.90 -6.42 7.25
CA TYR A 100 -11.94 -7.81 6.78
C TYR A 100 -12.14 -8.78 7.95
N LYS A 101 -12.93 -9.84 7.73
CA LYS A 101 -13.14 -10.92 8.73
C LYS A 101 -11.85 -11.65 9.15
N LYS A 102 -10.77 -11.60 8.33
CA LYS A 102 -9.48 -12.24 8.60
C LYS A 102 -8.47 -11.30 9.28
N ASP A 103 -8.64 -10.01 9.22
CA ASP A 103 -7.76 -9.02 9.86
C ASP A 103 -8.27 -8.72 11.28
N LEU A 104 -8.15 -9.71 12.14
CA LEU A 104 -8.43 -9.57 13.58
C LEU A 104 -7.62 -8.40 14.13
N GLY A 105 -8.26 -7.26 14.31
CA GLY A 105 -7.66 -6.06 14.90
C GLY A 105 -7.52 -4.85 13.99
N ARG A 106 -7.83 -4.93 12.68
CA ARG A 106 -7.88 -3.75 11.82
C ARG A 106 -9.32 -3.30 11.64
N LYS A 107 -9.61 -2.08 12.08
CA LYS A 107 -10.93 -1.46 11.98
C LYS A 107 -10.82 -0.12 11.28
N GLN A 108 -11.79 0.17 10.44
CA GLN A 108 -12.00 1.51 9.90
C GLN A 108 -12.88 2.28 10.86
N VAL A 109 -12.36 3.39 11.37
CA VAL A 109 -13.03 4.22 12.34
C VAL A 109 -13.26 5.60 11.76
N GLN A 110 -14.49 6.07 11.82
CA GLN A 110 -14.83 7.46 11.48
C GLN A 110 -14.89 8.27 12.77
N LEU A 111 -14.11 9.33 12.81
CA LEU A 111 -14.02 10.24 13.96
C LEU A 111 -14.48 11.64 13.56
N LYS A 112 -15.28 12.26 14.37
CA LYS A 112 -15.58 13.69 14.28
C LYS A 112 -14.55 14.44 15.11
N ASN A 113 -13.67 15.17 14.46
CA ASN A 113 -12.61 15.93 15.11
C ASN A 113 -13.19 17.00 16.03
N ASP A 114 -12.83 17.02 17.31
CA ASP A 114 -13.34 17.97 18.30
C ASP A 114 -12.96 19.42 17.98
N LYS A 115 -11.83 19.64 17.31
CA LYS A 115 -11.34 20.99 17.01
C LYS A 115 -11.90 21.59 15.72
N THR A 116 -12.04 20.76 14.68
CA THR A 116 -12.45 21.24 13.35
C THR A 116 -13.88 20.86 12.99
N GLY A 117 -14.48 19.91 13.70
CA GLY A 117 -15.77 19.33 13.35
C GLY A 117 -15.75 18.44 12.11
N GLU A 118 -14.59 18.28 11.45
CA GLU A 118 -14.47 17.46 10.25
C GLU A 118 -14.52 15.96 10.57
N VAL A 119 -15.15 15.21 9.68
CA VAL A 119 -15.19 13.74 9.79
C VAL A 119 -13.97 13.16 9.11
N ILE A 120 -13.14 12.43 9.86
CA ILE A 120 -11.92 11.80 9.39
C ILE A 120 -12.09 10.29 9.49
N THR A 121 -11.79 9.58 8.40
CA THR A 121 -11.76 8.12 8.38
C THR A 121 -10.33 7.64 8.56
N VAL A 122 -10.08 6.78 9.57
CA VAL A 122 -8.76 6.24 9.90
C VAL A 122 -8.83 4.74 10.01
N ASP A 123 -7.85 4.05 9.43
CA ASP A 123 -7.65 2.61 9.57
C ASP A 123 -6.80 2.34 10.81
N ILE A 124 -7.39 1.83 11.87
CA ILE A 124 -6.72 1.60 13.15
C ILE A 124 -6.31 0.13 13.28
N TYR A 125 -5.03 -0.09 13.53
CA TYR A 125 -4.46 -1.41 13.82
C TYR A 125 -4.54 -1.74 15.31
N ASN A 126 -4.79 -3.02 15.61
CA ASN A 126 -4.99 -3.51 17.00
C ASN A 126 -6.05 -2.70 17.74
N CYS A 127 -7.14 -2.38 17.03
CA CYS A 127 -8.20 -1.59 17.57
C CYS A 127 -9.03 -2.43 18.56
N PRO A 128 -9.15 -2.04 19.82
CA PRO A 128 -10.06 -2.67 20.78
C PRO A 128 -11.51 -2.47 20.35
N SER A 129 -12.45 -2.96 21.12
CA SER A 129 -13.85 -2.63 20.90
C SER A 129 -14.06 -1.16 21.24
N LEU A 130 -14.43 -0.37 20.22
CA LEU A 130 -14.81 1.04 20.38
C LEU A 130 -16.34 1.13 20.35
N TYR A 131 -16.88 1.96 21.19
CA TYR A 131 -18.30 2.27 21.22
C TYR A 131 -18.58 3.53 20.43
N LEU A 132 -19.81 3.68 19.95
CA LEU A 132 -20.28 4.92 19.34
C LEU A 132 -20.29 6.03 20.39
N GLU A 133 -20.05 7.26 19.95
CA GLU A 133 -19.99 8.45 20.83
C GLU A 133 -18.83 8.44 21.83
N GLU A 134 -17.96 7.44 21.78
CA GLU A 134 -16.75 7.40 22.61
C GLU A 134 -15.72 8.40 22.10
N ASN A 135 -15.12 9.18 23.01
CA ASN A 135 -14.07 10.13 22.65
C ASN A 135 -12.71 9.45 22.69
N VAL A 136 -12.00 9.45 21.58
CA VAL A 136 -10.72 8.74 21.42
C VAL A 136 -9.66 9.64 20.80
N THR A 137 -8.40 9.38 21.17
CA THR A 137 -7.25 10.01 20.54
C THR A 137 -6.53 8.99 19.66
N VAL A 138 -6.37 9.35 18.38
CA VAL A 138 -5.73 8.52 17.37
C VAL A 138 -4.50 9.24 16.84
N LYS A 139 -3.39 8.51 16.67
CA LYS A 139 -2.24 8.96 15.88
C LYS A 139 -2.21 8.19 14.56
N TYR A 140 -2.09 8.94 13.44
CA TYR A 140 -2.15 8.34 12.12
C TYR A 140 -1.23 9.02 11.12
N LEU A 141 -0.96 8.33 10.00
CA LEU A 141 -0.22 8.83 8.87
C LEU A 141 -1.13 9.66 7.95
N LYS A 142 -0.64 10.81 7.50
CA LYS A 142 -1.45 11.84 6.81
C LYS A 142 -2.11 11.33 5.52
N HIS A 143 -1.35 10.62 4.69
CA HIS A 143 -1.81 10.22 3.34
C HIS A 143 -2.53 8.87 3.33
N THR A 144 -2.00 7.87 4.04
CA THR A 144 -2.59 6.54 4.10
C THR A 144 -3.75 6.43 5.10
N LYS A 145 -3.88 7.40 6.01
CA LYS A 145 -4.84 7.37 7.12
C LYS A 145 -4.73 6.12 8.00
N LYS A 146 -3.55 5.49 8.03
CA LYS A 146 -3.27 4.33 8.89
C LYS A 146 -2.73 4.79 10.22
N GLY A 147 -3.27 4.25 11.30
CA GLY A 147 -2.94 4.71 12.63
C GLY A 147 -3.11 3.67 13.72
N VAL A 148 -2.90 4.12 14.94
CA VAL A 148 -3.13 3.36 16.17
C VAL A 148 -3.84 4.24 17.18
N LEU A 149 -4.60 3.61 18.05
CA LEU A 149 -5.24 4.26 19.18
C LEU A 149 -4.15 4.65 20.20
N VAL A 150 -4.19 5.89 20.69
CA VAL A 150 -3.26 6.38 21.73
C VAL A 150 -3.93 6.33 23.09
N ASN A 151 -5.16 6.79 23.17
CA ASN A 151 -5.94 6.80 24.39
C ASN A 151 -7.41 6.56 24.09
N GLN A 152 -8.05 5.77 24.92
CA GLN A 152 -9.48 5.56 24.95
C GLN A 152 -9.99 6.46 26.08
N GLY A 153 -10.88 7.39 25.78
CA GLY A 153 -11.46 8.25 26.80
C GLY A 153 -12.13 7.41 27.89
N GLU A 154 -11.82 7.69 29.14
CA GLU A 154 -12.60 7.14 30.23
C GLU A 154 -14.02 7.69 30.09
N ASN A 155 -14.95 6.81 29.75
CA ASN A 155 -16.37 7.14 29.87
C ASN A 155 -16.65 7.33 31.37
N LYS A 156 -16.82 8.59 31.77
CA LYS A 156 -17.40 8.93 33.06
C LYS A 156 -18.91 8.72 33.04
#